data_a021cba32ebd2410c71f17b1bc594762
#
_entry.id   a021cba32ebd2410c71f17b1bc594762
#
_cell.length_a   1.000
_cell.length_b   1.000
_cell.length_c   1.000
_cell.angle_alpha   90.00
_cell.angle_beta   90.00
_cell.angle_gamma   90.00
#
_symmetry.space_group_name_H-M   'P 1'
#
loop_
_entity.id
_entity.type
_entity.pdbx_description
1 polymer ?
#
loop_
_entity_poly.entity_id
_entity_poly.type
_entity_poly.pdbx_seq_one_letter_code
_entity_poly.pdbx_strand_id
1 'polypeptide(L)'
;MSLSRCAACLSLVLLAGCGYVGPVLPPSTEIPPPVNDLNAIERGDKIVVTFRTPARTTDGIAIKHFDEIELRAGPAFTPFDYASWAETAKRYPVTAPPPNDPLDPQPIAMKSSLPLEGLLGKHVAVAVRTSSKKGGHFSSWSNRIVLDVLPPLAAPADLKVQASADGISLEWQGVASAKGYRILRQSPTDKTLVEIGNAEQAHFLDTSSQFDVPYVYRVVALNGAQESEPLDSPQPFTAIDTFAPTVPSRVTALAGPESIELSWQRSPETDLAGYFVYRSINDGAYVRQGDMVNLPAYSDHAVEHGKTYRYQISAVDKKNNESARSAASEIAF
;
A
#
# COMPACT_ATOMS: atom_id res chain seq x y z
N MET A 1 -35.00 -3.42 -101.13
CA MET A 1 -34.76 -1.96 -101.31
C MET A 1 -34.99 -1.32 -99.98
N SER A 2 -34.08 -0.41 -99.66
CA SER A 2 -34.08 0.56 -98.54
C SER A 2 -33.31 0.16 -97.26
N LEU A 3 -32.10 0.71 -97.15
CA LEU A 3 -31.24 0.75 -96.02
C LEU A 3 -31.84 1.67 -94.91
N SER A 4 -31.72 1.26 -93.70
CA SER A 4 -31.83 2.19 -92.56
C SER A 4 -30.64 1.97 -91.61
N ARG A 5 -29.81 3.05 -91.51
CA ARG A 5 -28.62 3.13 -90.68
C ARG A 5 -29.05 3.39 -89.23
N CYS A 6 -28.64 2.56 -88.29
CA CYS A 6 -28.65 2.88 -86.85
C CYS A 6 -27.29 3.42 -86.43
N ALA A 7 -27.29 4.65 -86.09
CA ALA A 7 -26.11 5.32 -85.41
C ALA A 7 -26.09 5.01 -83.90
N ALA A 8 -25.11 4.27 -83.48
CA ALA A 8 -24.87 4.05 -82.03
C ALA A 8 -24.08 5.29 -81.45
N CYS A 9 -24.75 6.07 -80.65
CA CYS A 9 -24.13 7.11 -79.83
C CYS A 9 -23.43 6.44 -78.67
N LEU A 10 -22.10 6.43 -78.69
CA LEU A 10 -21.22 6.03 -77.57
C LEU A 10 -21.06 7.21 -76.63
N SER A 11 -21.81 7.23 -75.53
CA SER A 11 -21.67 8.24 -74.45
C SER A 11 -20.45 7.92 -73.58
N LEU A 12 -19.38 8.70 -73.77
CA LEU A 12 -18.18 8.65 -72.95
C LEU A 12 -18.48 9.37 -71.62
N VAL A 13 -18.71 8.63 -70.54
CA VAL A 13 -18.82 9.18 -69.17
C VAL A 13 -17.42 9.41 -68.64
N LEU A 14 -17.00 10.66 -68.66
CA LEU A 14 -15.78 11.10 -67.96
C LEU A 14 -16.06 11.11 -66.45
N LEU A 15 -15.59 10.08 -65.74
CA LEU A 15 -15.47 10.10 -64.29
C LEU A 15 -14.35 11.04 -63.86
N ALA A 16 -14.69 12.31 -63.65
CA ALA A 16 -13.80 13.26 -62.94
C ALA A 16 -13.79 12.85 -61.47
N GLY A 17 -12.87 12.00 -61.06
CA GLY A 17 -12.55 11.73 -59.70
C GLY A 17 -11.90 13.01 -59.12
N CYS A 18 -12.67 13.85 -58.40
CA CYS A 18 -12.10 14.90 -57.53
C CYS A 18 -11.37 14.19 -56.38
N GLY A 19 -10.12 13.84 -56.62
CA GLY A 19 -9.22 13.50 -55.56
C GLY A 19 -9.04 14.73 -54.66
N TYR A 20 -9.64 14.74 -53.47
CA TYR A 20 -9.34 15.72 -52.45
C TYR A 20 -7.86 15.53 -52.05
N VAL A 21 -6.97 16.40 -52.54
CA VAL A 21 -5.60 16.47 -52.06
C VAL A 21 -5.64 17.21 -50.73
N GLY A 22 -5.68 16.43 -49.66
CA GLY A 22 -5.57 17.01 -48.32
C GLY A 22 -4.29 17.86 -48.19
N PRO A 23 -4.24 18.75 -47.21
CA PRO A 23 -3.04 19.54 -46.98
C PRO A 23 -1.83 18.61 -46.80
N VAL A 24 -0.72 18.96 -47.46
CA VAL A 24 0.54 18.21 -47.30
C VAL A 24 0.97 18.33 -45.86
N LEU A 25 0.79 17.25 -45.09
CA LEU A 25 1.29 17.18 -43.72
C LEU A 25 2.82 17.20 -43.75
N PRO A 26 3.46 17.97 -42.87
CA PRO A 26 4.92 17.92 -42.77
C PRO A 26 5.36 16.48 -42.43
N PRO A 27 6.54 16.05 -42.82
CA PRO A 27 7.06 14.73 -42.51
C PRO A 27 7.02 14.54 -40.98
N SER A 28 6.44 13.43 -40.52
CA SER A 28 6.42 13.08 -39.11
C SER A 28 7.87 12.84 -38.63
N THR A 29 8.24 13.46 -37.56
CA THR A 29 9.56 13.27 -36.93
C THR A 29 9.59 12.02 -36.04
N GLU A 30 8.44 11.52 -35.67
CA GLU A 30 8.28 10.35 -34.79
C GLU A 30 9.11 10.43 -33.51
N ILE A 31 9.33 11.62 -32.97
CA ILE A 31 10.13 11.88 -31.78
C ILE A 31 9.22 11.63 -30.54
N PRO A 32 9.63 10.77 -29.58
CA PRO A 32 8.92 10.65 -28.33
C PRO A 32 8.97 11.95 -27.51
N PRO A 33 7.94 12.34 -26.77
CA PRO A 33 8.04 13.39 -25.77
C PRO A 33 9.01 12.97 -24.64
N PRO A 34 9.61 13.94 -23.92
CA PRO A 34 10.48 13.62 -22.79
C PRO A 34 9.70 12.89 -21.68
N VAL A 35 10.36 11.97 -21.02
CA VAL A 35 9.88 11.39 -19.75
C VAL A 35 9.87 12.50 -18.70
N ASN A 36 8.79 12.63 -17.93
CA ASN A 36 8.63 13.69 -16.93
C ASN A 36 8.32 13.16 -15.51
N ASP A 37 8.29 11.84 -15.35
CA ASP A 37 8.02 11.13 -14.10
C ASP A 37 9.22 10.26 -13.66
N LEU A 38 10.44 10.58 -14.16
CA LEU A 38 11.64 9.89 -13.69
C LEU A 38 11.77 10.06 -12.17
N ASN A 39 11.95 8.94 -11.49
CA ASN A 39 12.32 8.89 -10.09
C ASN A 39 13.53 7.98 -9.90
N ALA A 40 14.38 8.31 -8.95
CA ALA A 40 15.55 7.52 -8.60
C ALA A 40 15.75 7.56 -7.08
N ILE A 41 15.93 6.39 -6.49
CA ILE A 41 16.19 6.24 -5.05
C ILE A 41 17.37 5.29 -4.86
N GLU A 42 18.17 5.55 -3.86
CA GLU A 42 19.20 4.63 -3.43
C GLU A 42 18.55 3.52 -2.59
N ARG A 43 18.77 2.26 -2.98
CA ARG A 43 18.26 1.09 -2.25
C ARG A 43 19.33 0.03 -2.13
N GLY A 44 19.77 -0.22 -0.91
CA GLY A 44 20.88 -1.14 -0.63
C GLY A 44 22.12 -0.73 -1.44
N ASP A 45 22.65 -1.62 -2.26
CA ASP A 45 23.86 -1.44 -3.07
C ASP A 45 23.62 -0.84 -4.47
N LYS A 46 22.43 -0.30 -4.75
CA LYS A 46 22.06 0.18 -6.09
C LYS A 46 21.16 1.43 -6.02
N ILE A 47 21.15 2.19 -7.11
CA ILE A 47 20.14 3.20 -7.36
C ILE A 47 19.04 2.56 -8.21
N VAL A 48 17.83 2.52 -7.69
CA VAL A 48 16.63 2.06 -8.40
C VAL A 48 16.02 3.24 -9.12
N VAL A 49 15.90 3.11 -10.45
CA VAL A 49 15.32 4.14 -11.33
C VAL A 49 13.99 3.65 -11.85
N THR A 50 12.96 4.48 -11.75
CA THR A 50 11.62 4.19 -12.25
C THR A 50 11.10 5.35 -13.08
N PHE A 51 10.37 5.04 -14.15
CA PHE A 51 9.71 6.01 -15.01
C PHE A 51 8.64 5.30 -15.85
N ARG A 52 7.85 6.07 -16.62
CA ARG A 52 6.95 5.52 -17.63
C ARG A 52 7.40 5.95 -19.03
N THR A 53 7.37 5.02 -19.98
CA THR A 53 7.60 5.37 -21.39
C THR A 53 6.40 6.14 -21.94
N PRO A 54 6.62 7.13 -22.84
CA PRO A 54 5.51 7.75 -23.54
C PRO A 54 4.78 6.74 -24.46
N ALA A 55 3.45 6.88 -24.57
CA ALA A 55 2.63 6.01 -25.42
C ALA A 55 2.60 6.49 -26.88
N ARG A 56 2.78 7.79 -27.10
CA ARG A 56 2.70 8.44 -28.43
C ARG A 56 3.87 9.37 -28.64
N THR A 57 4.21 9.61 -29.91
CA THR A 57 5.19 10.65 -30.32
C THR A 57 4.58 12.03 -30.14
N THR A 58 5.42 13.08 -30.30
CA THR A 58 5.00 14.50 -30.29
C THR A 58 3.97 14.81 -31.39
N ASP A 59 3.99 14.02 -32.47
CA ASP A 59 3.05 14.14 -33.61
C ASP A 59 1.77 13.29 -33.38
N GLY A 60 1.59 12.69 -32.20
CA GLY A 60 0.41 11.88 -31.83
C GLY A 60 0.41 10.43 -32.35
N ILE A 61 1.48 9.99 -33.02
CA ILE A 61 1.61 8.63 -33.55
C ILE A 61 1.88 7.65 -32.40
N ALA A 62 1.19 6.51 -32.40
CA ALA A 62 1.39 5.45 -31.42
C ALA A 62 2.82 4.87 -31.49
N ILE A 63 3.52 4.82 -30.37
CA ILE A 63 4.85 4.21 -30.28
C ILE A 63 4.66 2.71 -30.07
N LYS A 64 4.95 1.92 -31.10
CA LYS A 64 4.83 0.46 -31.08
C LYS A 64 5.99 -0.20 -30.32
N HIS A 65 7.20 0.34 -30.44
CA HIS A 65 8.42 -0.12 -29.80
C HIS A 65 9.40 1.03 -29.62
N PHE A 66 10.30 0.87 -28.68
CA PHE A 66 11.45 1.76 -28.51
C PHE A 66 12.67 1.10 -29.11
N ASP A 67 13.38 1.79 -29.98
CA ASP A 67 14.67 1.35 -30.49
C ASP A 67 15.75 1.49 -29.43
N GLU A 68 15.69 2.59 -28.68
CA GLU A 68 16.66 2.89 -27.65
C GLU A 68 16.05 3.65 -26.47
N ILE A 69 16.43 3.23 -25.28
CA ILE A 69 16.21 3.95 -24.02
C ILE A 69 17.58 4.22 -23.42
N GLU A 70 17.97 5.48 -23.41
CA GLU A 70 19.28 5.89 -22.90
C GLU A 70 19.15 6.44 -21.50
N LEU A 71 19.63 5.66 -20.52
CA LEU A 71 19.73 6.05 -19.11
C LEU A 71 21.18 6.42 -18.82
N ARG A 72 21.38 7.60 -18.24
CA ARG A 72 22.69 8.05 -17.79
C ARG A 72 22.69 8.48 -16.34
N ALA A 73 23.83 8.27 -15.68
CA ALA A 73 24.14 8.81 -14.38
C ALA A 73 25.59 9.33 -14.36
N GLY A 74 25.78 10.47 -13.75
CA GLY A 74 27.10 11.11 -13.69
C GLY A 74 27.11 12.29 -12.73
N PRO A 75 28.28 12.94 -12.50
CA PRO A 75 28.40 14.04 -11.57
C PRO A 75 27.39 15.16 -11.86
N ALA A 76 26.68 15.61 -10.83
CA ALA A 76 25.85 16.80 -10.91
C ALA A 76 26.74 18.04 -10.63
N PHE A 77 26.80 18.97 -11.58
CA PHE A 77 27.56 20.22 -11.43
C PHE A 77 26.65 21.43 -11.57
N THR A 78 27.12 22.57 -11.12
CA THR A 78 26.37 23.83 -11.16
C THR A 78 27.20 24.90 -11.87
N PRO A 79 26.67 25.59 -12.91
CA PRO A 79 25.34 25.40 -13.51
C PRO A 79 25.23 24.06 -14.26
N PHE A 80 24.02 23.47 -14.28
CA PHE A 80 23.78 22.20 -14.96
C PHE A 80 23.35 22.44 -16.42
N ASP A 81 24.05 21.74 -17.33
CA ASP A 81 23.70 21.66 -18.75
C ASP A 81 23.66 20.20 -19.20
N TYR A 82 22.56 19.78 -19.82
CA TYR A 82 22.39 18.39 -20.26
C TYR A 82 23.39 17.96 -21.34
N ALA A 83 23.79 18.85 -22.24
CA ALA A 83 24.72 18.50 -23.34
C ALA A 83 26.09 18.13 -22.75
N SER A 84 26.67 19.04 -21.98
CA SER A 84 27.98 18.86 -21.35
C SER A 84 27.96 17.69 -20.34
N TRP A 85 26.85 17.55 -19.58
CA TRP A 85 26.69 16.45 -18.63
C TRP A 85 26.67 15.10 -19.35
N ALA A 86 25.93 14.97 -20.45
CA ALA A 86 25.83 13.74 -21.21
C ALA A 86 27.14 13.25 -21.80
N GLU A 87 28.12 14.15 -22.06
CA GLU A 87 29.44 13.76 -22.52
C GLU A 87 30.23 12.99 -21.48
N THR A 88 30.02 13.31 -20.20
CA THR A 88 30.78 12.72 -19.08
C THR A 88 29.99 11.66 -18.29
N ALA A 89 28.64 11.71 -18.33
CA ALA A 89 27.79 10.79 -17.63
C ALA A 89 27.85 9.38 -18.23
N LYS A 90 28.06 8.38 -17.38
CA LYS A 90 28.10 6.98 -17.78
C LYS A 90 26.72 6.52 -18.24
N ARG A 91 26.68 5.81 -19.36
CA ARG A 91 25.48 5.16 -19.88
C ARG A 91 25.27 3.80 -19.20
N TYR A 92 24.03 3.50 -18.87
CA TYR A 92 23.61 2.24 -18.28
C TYR A 92 22.60 1.53 -19.18
N PRO A 93 22.68 0.19 -19.30
CA PRO A 93 21.74 -0.57 -20.12
C PRO A 93 20.33 -0.51 -19.54
N VAL A 94 19.34 -0.33 -20.41
CA VAL A 94 17.91 -0.47 -20.06
C VAL A 94 17.31 -1.48 -21.02
N THR A 95 16.65 -2.50 -20.47
CA THR A 95 15.89 -3.44 -21.29
C THR A 95 14.68 -2.75 -21.87
N ALA A 96 14.54 -2.81 -23.20
CA ALA A 96 13.37 -2.24 -23.86
C ALA A 96 12.07 -2.93 -23.38
N PRO A 97 10.98 -2.18 -23.23
CA PRO A 97 9.69 -2.77 -22.89
C PRO A 97 9.15 -3.66 -24.01
N PRO A 98 8.17 -4.53 -23.74
CA PRO A 98 7.46 -5.25 -24.78
C PRO A 98 6.79 -4.28 -25.76
N PRO A 99 6.49 -4.73 -27.00
CA PRO A 99 5.75 -3.92 -27.96
C PRO A 99 4.42 -3.44 -27.39
N ASN A 100 4.07 -2.17 -27.67
CA ASN A 100 2.80 -1.58 -27.27
C ASN A 100 1.70 -1.87 -28.30
N ASP A 101 0.45 -1.95 -27.86
CA ASP A 101 -0.69 -2.04 -28.77
C ASP A 101 -0.85 -0.72 -29.56
N PRO A 102 -0.75 -0.74 -30.90
CA PRO A 102 -0.89 0.47 -31.69
C PRO A 102 -2.30 1.06 -31.70
N LEU A 103 -3.34 0.25 -31.37
CA LEU A 103 -4.73 0.70 -31.33
C LEU A 103 -5.06 1.34 -29.96
N ASP A 104 -4.45 0.85 -28.89
CA ASP A 104 -4.60 1.39 -27.53
C ASP A 104 -3.24 1.52 -26.83
N PRO A 105 -2.37 2.44 -27.29
CA PRO A 105 -1.03 2.59 -26.75
C PRO A 105 -1.08 3.16 -25.34
N GLN A 106 -0.44 2.44 -24.38
CA GLN A 106 -0.38 2.82 -22.99
C GLN A 106 1.06 3.14 -22.56
N PRO A 107 1.27 4.09 -21.62
CA PRO A 107 2.57 4.28 -20.98
C PRO A 107 2.99 3.01 -20.23
N ILE A 108 4.19 2.51 -20.49
CA ILE A 108 4.70 1.29 -19.85
C ILE A 108 5.61 1.67 -18.69
N ALA A 109 5.31 1.13 -17.49
CA ALA A 109 6.15 1.32 -16.32
C ALA A 109 7.48 0.60 -16.48
N MET A 110 8.57 1.36 -16.30
CA MET A 110 9.96 0.90 -16.42
C MET A 110 10.61 0.91 -15.04
N LYS A 111 11.46 -0.09 -14.83
CA LYS A 111 12.34 -0.16 -13.66
C LYS A 111 13.72 -0.61 -14.11
N SER A 112 14.75 0.14 -13.71
CA SER A 112 16.16 -0.18 -13.94
C SER A 112 16.94 -0.02 -12.65
N SER A 113 18.15 -0.53 -12.59
CA SER A 113 19.04 -0.36 -11.44
C SER A 113 20.46 -0.04 -11.90
N LEU A 114 21.11 0.84 -11.15
CA LEU A 114 22.49 1.25 -11.35
C LEU A 114 23.30 0.81 -10.11
N PRO A 115 24.45 0.16 -10.27
CA PRO A 115 25.31 -0.17 -9.14
C PRO A 115 25.89 1.11 -8.53
N LEU A 116 26.08 1.14 -7.21
CA LEU A 116 26.70 2.28 -6.53
C LEU A 116 28.21 2.40 -6.83
N GLU A 117 28.82 1.34 -7.36
CA GLU A 117 30.24 1.31 -7.68
C GLU A 117 30.64 2.51 -8.57
N GLY A 118 31.64 3.25 -8.12
CA GLY A 118 32.12 4.47 -8.78
C GLY A 118 31.24 5.71 -8.59
N LEU A 119 30.07 5.59 -7.91
CA LEU A 119 29.18 6.70 -7.60
C LEU A 119 29.20 7.11 -6.11
N LEU A 120 29.69 6.22 -5.22
CA LEU A 120 29.77 6.46 -3.79
C LEU A 120 30.47 7.77 -3.43
N GLY A 121 29.88 8.52 -2.51
CA GLY A 121 30.39 9.81 -2.04
C GLY A 121 30.26 10.96 -3.05
N LYS A 122 29.54 10.76 -4.14
CA LYS A 122 29.36 11.76 -5.19
C LYS A 122 27.94 12.31 -5.21
N HIS A 123 27.85 13.56 -5.65
CA HIS A 123 26.61 14.22 -6.03
C HIS A 123 26.30 13.83 -7.48
N VAL A 124 25.26 13.03 -7.71
CA VAL A 124 24.99 12.33 -8.97
C VAL A 124 23.66 12.77 -9.55
N ALA A 125 23.69 13.21 -10.82
CA ALA A 125 22.49 13.43 -11.61
C ALA A 125 22.15 12.16 -12.41
N VAL A 126 20.85 11.86 -12.50
CA VAL A 126 20.27 10.77 -13.28
C VAL A 126 19.24 11.35 -14.24
N ALA A 127 19.28 10.93 -15.50
CA ALA A 127 18.29 11.30 -16.51
C ALA A 127 18.15 10.20 -17.57
N VAL A 128 17.00 10.20 -18.26
CA VAL A 128 16.66 9.25 -19.32
C VAL A 128 16.16 10.01 -20.55
N ARG A 129 16.40 9.45 -21.75
CA ARG A 129 15.76 9.87 -22.99
C ARG A 129 15.46 8.65 -23.86
N THR A 130 14.53 8.77 -24.78
CA THR A 130 14.02 7.64 -25.57
C THR A 130 14.02 7.95 -27.06
N SER A 131 14.23 6.90 -27.89
CA SER A 131 14.05 6.94 -29.34
C SER A 131 13.15 5.79 -29.78
N SER A 132 12.19 6.07 -30.65
CA SER A 132 11.23 5.08 -31.18
C SER A 132 11.63 4.52 -32.55
N LYS A 133 12.70 5.03 -33.15
CA LYS A 133 13.12 4.67 -34.52
C LYS A 133 14.64 4.52 -34.60
N LYS A 134 15.09 3.43 -35.23
CA LYS A 134 16.53 3.17 -35.45
C LYS A 134 17.19 4.32 -36.20
N GLY A 135 18.23 4.87 -35.59
CA GLY A 135 18.92 6.07 -36.14
C GLY A 135 18.05 7.32 -36.13
N GLY A 136 16.92 7.31 -35.45
CA GLY A 136 16.03 8.45 -35.27
C GLY A 136 16.52 9.42 -34.19
N HIS A 137 15.75 10.50 -34.04
CA HIS A 137 16.04 11.50 -33.01
C HIS A 137 15.57 11.00 -31.63
N PHE A 138 16.39 11.28 -30.64
CA PHE A 138 15.98 11.10 -29.23
C PHE A 138 15.00 12.21 -28.80
N SER A 139 14.15 11.89 -27.83
CA SER A 139 13.47 12.91 -27.04
C SER A 139 14.49 13.86 -26.39
N SER A 140 14.04 15.00 -25.90
CA SER A 140 14.78 15.72 -24.88
C SER A 140 14.98 14.85 -23.65
N TRP A 141 15.96 15.20 -22.82
CA TRP A 141 16.16 14.53 -21.52
C TRP A 141 14.94 14.69 -20.61
N SER A 142 14.71 13.70 -19.76
CA SER A 142 13.68 13.71 -18.72
C SER A 142 13.90 14.83 -17.69
N ASN A 143 12.97 14.94 -16.74
CA ASN A 143 13.30 15.59 -15.47
C ASN A 143 14.56 14.95 -14.88
N ARG A 144 15.38 15.78 -14.22
CA ARG A 144 16.62 15.38 -13.59
C ARG A 144 16.38 15.02 -12.12
N ILE A 145 16.87 13.86 -11.70
CA ILE A 145 16.97 13.50 -10.28
C ILE A 145 18.43 13.66 -9.86
N VAL A 146 18.63 14.27 -8.69
CA VAL A 146 19.95 14.45 -8.11
C VAL A 146 19.99 13.76 -6.76
N LEU A 147 21.02 12.92 -6.55
CA LEU A 147 21.23 12.13 -5.34
C LEU A 147 22.62 12.40 -4.77
N ASP A 148 22.71 12.52 -3.45
CA ASP A 148 23.97 12.34 -2.71
C ASP A 148 24.12 10.85 -2.43
N VAL A 149 25.00 10.18 -3.18
CA VAL A 149 25.17 8.73 -3.11
C VAL A 149 25.99 8.38 -1.87
N LEU A 150 25.34 7.76 -0.90
CA LEU A 150 25.91 7.44 0.41
C LEU A 150 26.26 5.93 0.50
N PRO A 151 27.01 5.50 1.51
CA PRO A 151 27.14 4.08 1.80
C PRO A 151 25.76 3.41 2.00
N PRO A 152 25.57 2.16 1.56
CA PRO A 152 24.30 1.46 1.67
C PRO A 152 23.70 1.50 3.07
N LEU A 153 22.42 1.86 3.16
CA LEU A 153 21.69 1.78 4.40
C LEU A 153 21.47 0.31 4.77
N ALA A 154 21.87 -0.09 5.99
CA ALA A 154 21.67 -1.44 6.48
C ALA A 154 20.19 -1.82 6.51
N ALA A 155 19.87 -3.06 6.22
CA ALA A 155 18.51 -3.57 6.38
C ALA A 155 18.16 -3.75 7.87
N PRO A 156 16.90 -3.55 8.27
CA PRO A 156 16.42 -4.01 9.56
C PRO A 156 16.62 -5.52 9.70
N ALA A 157 16.63 -6.05 10.93
CA ALA A 157 16.77 -7.47 11.19
C ALA A 157 15.75 -7.93 12.26
N ASP A 158 15.60 -9.24 12.41
CA ASP A 158 14.84 -9.87 13.51
C ASP A 158 13.40 -9.36 13.63
N LEU A 159 12.65 -9.33 12.52
CA LEU A 159 11.24 -8.95 12.53
C LEU A 159 10.41 -9.95 13.34
N LYS A 160 9.86 -9.49 14.43
CA LYS A 160 8.88 -10.19 15.26
C LYS A 160 7.48 -9.66 14.95
N VAL A 161 6.57 -10.57 14.73
CA VAL A 161 5.16 -10.28 14.47
C VAL A 161 4.33 -10.99 15.51
N GLN A 162 3.51 -10.26 16.26
CA GLN A 162 2.73 -10.78 17.38
C GLN A 162 1.31 -10.21 17.37
N ALA A 163 0.35 -11.03 17.81
CA ALA A 163 -1.01 -10.56 18.07
C ALA A 163 -1.04 -9.68 19.32
N SER A 164 -1.87 -8.65 19.30
CA SER A 164 -2.21 -7.81 20.45
C SER A 164 -3.73 -7.56 20.47
N ALA A 165 -4.25 -7.06 21.58
CA ALA A 165 -5.69 -6.73 21.68
C ALA A 165 -6.14 -5.69 20.66
N ASP A 166 -5.23 -4.78 20.26
CA ASP A 166 -5.52 -3.67 19.35
C ASP A 166 -5.11 -3.96 17.88
N GLY A 167 -4.65 -5.18 17.56
CA GLY A 167 -4.21 -5.55 16.22
C GLY A 167 -2.93 -6.39 16.19
N ILE A 168 -2.07 -6.17 15.20
CA ILE A 168 -0.80 -6.91 15.07
C ILE A 168 0.37 -5.96 15.36
N SER A 169 1.18 -6.33 16.37
CA SER A 169 2.39 -5.62 16.75
C SER A 169 3.59 -6.16 15.97
N LEU A 170 4.39 -5.24 15.42
CA LEU A 170 5.65 -5.52 14.74
C LEU A 170 6.79 -4.89 15.54
N GLU A 171 7.84 -5.65 15.78
CA GLU A 171 9.08 -5.20 16.38
C GLU A 171 10.26 -5.74 15.56
N TRP A 172 11.31 -4.95 15.41
CA TRP A 172 12.52 -5.36 14.67
C TRP A 172 13.77 -4.76 15.28
N GLN A 173 14.92 -5.28 14.88
CA GLN A 173 16.19 -4.66 15.25
C GLN A 173 16.37 -3.38 14.43
N GLY A 174 16.45 -2.24 15.12
CA GLY A 174 16.60 -0.92 14.51
C GLY A 174 17.95 -0.72 13.85
N VAL A 175 17.98 0.17 12.85
CA VAL A 175 19.19 0.58 12.13
C VAL A 175 19.63 1.95 12.63
N ALA A 176 20.85 2.07 13.13
CA ALA A 176 21.35 3.29 13.77
C ALA A 176 21.34 4.54 12.87
N SER A 177 21.55 4.37 11.55
CA SER A 177 21.54 5.46 10.58
C SER A 177 20.15 5.73 9.99
N ALA A 178 19.12 4.93 10.30
CA ALA A 178 17.76 5.17 9.84
C ALA A 178 17.14 6.37 10.57
N LYS A 179 16.38 7.15 9.82
CA LYS A 179 15.53 8.24 10.35
C LYS A 179 14.07 7.84 10.51
N GLY A 180 13.74 6.65 10.02
CA GLY A 180 12.41 6.07 10.08
C GLY A 180 12.32 4.77 9.29
N TYR A 181 11.12 4.20 9.29
CA TYR A 181 10.83 2.94 8.63
C TYR A 181 9.50 3.06 7.90
N ARG A 182 9.42 2.45 6.72
CA ARG A 182 8.19 2.24 5.98
C ARG A 182 7.70 0.83 6.20
N ILE A 183 6.43 0.69 6.53
CA ILE A 183 5.78 -0.59 6.78
C ILE A 183 4.80 -0.88 5.66
N LEU A 184 4.96 -2.06 5.05
CA LEU A 184 4.06 -2.54 4.01
C LEU A 184 3.44 -3.87 4.47
N ARG A 185 2.22 -4.12 4.02
CA ARG A 185 1.45 -5.33 4.30
C ARG A 185 0.84 -5.88 3.02
N GLN A 186 0.76 -7.18 2.92
CA GLN A 186 -0.03 -7.88 1.92
C GLN A 186 -1.06 -8.75 2.62
N SER A 187 -2.33 -8.59 2.26
CA SER A 187 -3.43 -9.47 2.66
C SER A 187 -3.70 -10.53 1.58
N PRO A 188 -4.51 -11.55 1.83
CA PRO A 188 -4.87 -12.57 0.83
C PRO A 188 -5.56 -11.99 -0.42
N THR A 189 -6.22 -10.84 -0.29
CA THR A 189 -6.91 -10.14 -1.39
C THR A 189 -5.99 -9.24 -2.19
N ASP A 190 -4.84 -8.85 -1.63
CA ASP A 190 -3.89 -7.95 -2.27
C ASP A 190 -2.93 -8.72 -3.17
N LYS A 191 -2.75 -8.26 -4.40
CA LYS A 191 -1.75 -8.82 -5.32
C LYS A 191 -0.33 -8.37 -5.02
N THR A 192 -0.19 -7.25 -4.32
CA THR A 192 1.09 -6.59 -4.02
C THR A 192 1.09 -6.10 -2.57
N LEU A 193 2.29 -5.86 -2.04
CA LEU A 193 2.47 -5.18 -0.77
C LEU A 193 1.98 -3.73 -0.86
N VAL A 194 1.15 -3.33 0.10
CA VAL A 194 0.59 -1.99 0.24
C VAL A 194 1.20 -1.32 1.45
N GLU A 195 1.61 -0.06 1.33
CA GLU A 195 2.08 0.74 2.45
C GLU A 195 0.93 1.00 3.43
N ILE A 196 1.13 0.64 4.70
CA ILE A 196 0.14 0.81 5.78
C ILE A 196 0.55 1.86 6.80
N GLY A 197 1.80 2.33 6.75
CA GLY A 197 2.26 3.40 7.61
C GLY A 197 3.77 3.53 7.66
N ASN A 198 4.20 4.49 8.48
CA ASN A 198 5.60 4.76 8.76
C ASN A 198 5.82 4.78 10.27
N ALA A 199 7.04 4.45 10.71
CA ALA A 199 7.46 4.48 12.10
C ALA A 199 8.79 5.23 12.23
N GLU A 200 8.97 6.00 13.31
CA GLU A 200 10.24 6.62 13.64
C GLU A 200 11.15 5.69 14.45
N GLN A 201 10.55 4.75 15.16
CA GLN A 201 11.22 3.77 15.99
C GLN A 201 11.05 2.35 15.43
N ALA A 202 11.77 1.39 15.96
CA ALA A 202 11.79 0.02 15.47
C ALA A 202 10.58 -0.81 15.94
N HIS A 203 9.40 -0.22 15.95
CA HIS A 203 8.12 -0.88 16.26
C HIS A 203 6.97 -0.24 15.49
N PHE A 204 5.92 -1.01 15.23
CA PHE A 204 4.69 -0.54 14.60
C PHE A 204 3.50 -1.39 15.06
N LEU A 205 2.34 -0.75 15.29
CA LEU A 205 1.09 -1.44 15.59
C LEU A 205 0.13 -1.28 14.40
N ASP A 206 -0.20 -2.40 13.76
CA ASP A 206 -1.19 -2.43 12.69
C ASP A 206 -2.59 -2.62 13.28
N THR A 207 -3.24 -1.51 13.61
CA THR A 207 -4.62 -1.47 14.11
C THR A 207 -5.68 -1.73 13.04
N SER A 208 -5.28 -1.78 11.76
CA SER A 208 -6.16 -2.10 10.63
C SER A 208 -6.19 -3.58 10.27
N SER A 209 -5.39 -4.39 10.94
CA SER A 209 -5.40 -5.84 10.78
C SER A 209 -6.67 -6.47 11.37
N GLN A 210 -7.02 -7.65 10.87
CA GLN A 210 -8.14 -8.44 11.37
C GLN A 210 -7.64 -9.77 11.90
N PHE A 211 -8.26 -10.27 12.96
CA PHE A 211 -8.01 -11.63 13.43
C PHE A 211 -8.43 -12.67 12.38
N ASP A 212 -7.82 -13.83 12.40
CA ASP A 212 -8.04 -14.96 11.50
C ASP A 212 -7.71 -14.68 10.02
N VAL A 213 -7.07 -13.54 9.71
CA VAL A 213 -6.59 -13.18 8.37
C VAL A 213 -5.07 -13.28 8.30
N PRO A 214 -4.49 -14.04 7.35
CA PRO A 214 -3.03 -14.12 7.20
C PRO A 214 -2.47 -12.87 6.51
N TYR A 215 -1.41 -12.29 7.07
CA TYR A 215 -0.71 -11.12 6.53
C TYR A 215 0.77 -11.40 6.35
N VAL A 216 1.34 -10.87 5.28
CA VAL A 216 2.79 -10.75 5.09
C VAL A 216 3.19 -9.31 5.32
N TYR A 217 4.20 -9.08 6.15
CA TYR A 217 4.72 -7.76 6.46
C TYR A 217 6.10 -7.55 5.87
N ARG A 218 6.37 -6.31 5.50
CA ARG A 218 7.68 -5.83 5.04
C ARG A 218 8.05 -4.55 5.74
N VAL A 219 9.29 -4.46 6.20
CA VAL A 219 9.87 -3.26 6.82
C VAL A 219 11.05 -2.80 5.98
N VAL A 220 11.11 -1.51 5.68
CA VAL A 220 12.18 -0.85 4.95
C VAL A 220 12.69 0.30 5.78
N ALA A 221 13.99 0.34 6.10
CA ALA A 221 14.59 1.49 6.77
C ALA A 221 14.78 2.65 5.77
N LEU A 222 14.59 3.87 6.25
CA LEU A 222 14.64 5.11 5.47
C LEU A 222 15.67 6.08 6.06
N ASN A 223 16.43 6.75 5.19
CA ASN A 223 17.30 7.88 5.55
C ASN A 223 17.32 8.90 4.42
N GLY A 224 16.38 9.86 4.42
CA GLY A 224 16.21 10.81 3.32
C GLY A 224 15.81 10.10 2.03
N ALA A 225 16.64 10.20 0.99
CA ALA A 225 16.43 9.54 -0.31
C ALA A 225 16.96 8.09 -0.36
N GLN A 226 17.51 7.58 0.76
CA GLN A 226 17.97 6.20 0.85
C GLN A 226 16.88 5.29 1.43
N GLU A 227 16.79 4.09 0.87
CA GLU A 227 16.04 2.96 1.40
C GLU A 227 16.99 1.79 1.64
N SER A 228 16.78 1.03 2.68
CA SER A 228 17.47 -0.26 2.84
C SER A 228 16.93 -1.31 1.87
N GLU A 229 17.63 -2.43 1.77
CA GLU A 229 16.95 -3.66 1.34
C GLU A 229 15.84 -3.98 2.35
N PRO A 230 14.72 -4.58 1.88
CA PRO A 230 13.59 -4.87 2.74
C PRO A 230 13.86 -6.04 3.69
N LEU A 231 13.22 -5.99 4.85
CA LEU A 231 13.07 -7.13 5.75
C LEU A 231 11.62 -7.64 5.65
N ASP A 232 11.45 -8.85 5.18
CA ASP A 232 10.14 -9.50 5.08
C ASP A 232 9.87 -10.40 6.28
N SER A 233 8.60 -10.54 6.68
CA SER A 233 8.21 -11.62 7.59
C SER A 233 8.49 -12.98 6.92
N PRO A 234 9.03 -13.96 7.66
CA PRO A 234 9.49 -15.23 7.07
C PRO A 234 8.35 -16.05 6.47
N GLN A 235 7.13 -15.84 6.95
CA GLN A 235 5.90 -16.47 6.48
C GLN A 235 4.70 -15.58 6.81
N PRO A 236 3.53 -15.83 6.20
CA PRO A 236 2.30 -15.16 6.60
C PRO A 236 1.99 -15.39 8.08
N PHE A 237 1.63 -14.32 8.78
CA PHE A 237 1.23 -14.36 10.19
C PHE A 237 -0.29 -14.21 10.29
N THR A 238 -0.92 -15.11 11.05
CA THR A 238 -2.36 -15.06 11.35
C THR A 238 -2.53 -14.82 12.83
N ALA A 239 -3.05 -13.65 13.19
CA ALA A 239 -3.40 -13.35 14.57
C ALA A 239 -4.68 -14.10 14.95
N ILE A 240 -4.64 -14.79 16.08
CA ILE A 240 -5.82 -15.43 16.69
C ILE A 240 -6.23 -14.54 17.85
N ASP A 241 -7.52 -14.26 17.94
CA ASP A 241 -8.06 -13.50 19.04
C ASP A 241 -8.15 -14.35 20.30
N THR A 242 -7.28 -14.04 21.25
CA THR A 242 -7.24 -14.66 22.60
C THR A 242 -7.34 -13.59 23.69
N PHE A 243 -7.73 -12.39 23.34
CA PHE A 243 -7.74 -11.22 24.20
C PHE A 243 -9.14 -11.01 24.76
N ALA A 244 -9.28 -11.18 26.07
CA ALA A 244 -10.54 -10.94 26.75
C ALA A 244 -10.89 -9.43 26.75
N PRO A 245 -12.20 -9.07 26.73
CA PRO A 245 -12.63 -7.69 26.85
C PRO A 245 -12.22 -7.03 28.17
N THR A 246 -12.28 -5.71 28.19
CA THR A 246 -12.06 -4.92 29.42
C THR A 246 -13.03 -5.33 30.52
N VAL A 247 -12.50 -5.50 31.74
CA VAL A 247 -13.29 -5.83 32.92
C VAL A 247 -14.38 -4.79 33.15
N PRO A 248 -15.67 -5.19 33.29
CA PRO A 248 -16.75 -4.28 33.56
C PRO A 248 -16.50 -3.43 34.81
N SER A 249 -16.81 -2.16 34.73
CA SER A 249 -16.61 -1.20 35.80
C SER A 249 -17.92 -0.54 36.24
N ARG A 250 -17.90 0.16 37.38
CA ARG A 250 -19.06 0.88 37.94
C ARG A 250 -20.27 -0.03 38.16
N VAL A 251 -20.03 -1.24 38.63
CA VAL A 251 -21.11 -2.15 38.95
C VAL A 251 -21.87 -1.62 40.18
N THR A 252 -23.17 -1.41 39.99
CA THR A 252 -24.09 -0.96 41.04
C THR A 252 -25.19 -1.97 41.24
N ALA A 253 -25.65 -2.20 42.50
CA ALA A 253 -26.79 -2.99 42.84
C ALA A 253 -27.78 -2.11 43.60
N LEU A 254 -29.05 -2.19 43.22
CA LEU A 254 -30.16 -1.46 43.87
C LEU A 254 -31.25 -2.46 44.25
N ALA A 255 -31.75 -2.40 45.51
CA ALA A 255 -32.89 -3.20 45.95
C ALA A 255 -34.19 -2.63 45.39
N GLY A 256 -34.92 -3.44 44.66
CA GLY A 256 -36.33 -3.24 44.31
C GLY A 256 -37.27 -3.93 45.28
N PRO A 257 -38.58 -3.92 45.05
CA PRO A 257 -39.56 -4.59 45.93
C PRO A 257 -39.41 -6.13 45.95
N GLU A 258 -39.07 -6.74 44.78
CA GLU A 258 -39.02 -8.19 44.60
C GLU A 258 -37.78 -8.63 43.79
N SER A 259 -36.80 -7.72 43.60
CA SER A 259 -35.60 -7.98 42.80
C SER A 259 -34.44 -7.12 43.24
N ILE A 260 -33.22 -7.53 42.84
CA ILE A 260 -32.04 -6.67 42.88
C ILE A 260 -31.70 -6.30 41.46
N GLU A 261 -31.68 -4.99 41.19
CA GLU A 261 -31.36 -4.42 39.88
C GLU A 261 -29.88 -4.11 39.81
N LEU A 262 -29.19 -4.68 38.82
CA LEU A 262 -27.77 -4.45 38.56
C LEU A 262 -27.60 -3.60 37.32
N SER A 263 -26.62 -2.70 37.35
CA SER A 263 -26.16 -1.98 36.18
C SER A 263 -24.64 -1.76 36.23
N TRP A 264 -24.01 -1.64 35.08
CA TRP A 264 -22.57 -1.41 34.96
C TRP A 264 -22.23 -0.61 33.72
N GLN A 265 -20.99 -0.14 33.62
CA GLN A 265 -20.52 0.54 32.44
C GLN A 265 -20.29 -0.48 31.30
N ARG A 266 -20.82 -0.18 30.11
CA ARG A 266 -20.62 -1.01 28.91
C ARG A 266 -19.14 -1.09 28.55
N SER A 267 -18.64 -2.26 28.25
CA SER A 267 -17.31 -2.49 27.68
C SER A 267 -17.23 -1.90 26.26
N PRO A 268 -16.13 -1.22 25.89
CA PRO A 268 -16.03 -0.45 24.65
C PRO A 268 -15.73 -1.32 23.42
N GLU A 269 -15.39 -2.57 23.57
CA GLU A 269 -14.92 -3.47 22.52
C GLU A 269 -16.02 -3.73 21.47
N THR A 270 -15.63 -3.72 20.19
CA THR A 270 -16.56 -3.89 19.07
C THR A 270 -17.01 -5.33 18.85
N ASP A 271 -16.24 -6.27 19.35
CA ASP A 271 -16.49 -7.70 19.31
C ASP A 271 -17.15 -8.26 20.56
N LEU A 272 -17.49 -7.38 21.51
CA LEU A 272 -18.23 -7.78 22.74
C LEU A 272 -19.48 -8.58 22.38
N ALA A 273 -19.61 -9.79 22.96
CA ALA A 273 -20.79 -10.64 22.86
C ALA A 273 -21.78 -10.37 23.99
N GLY A 274 -21.30 -10.16 25.22
CA GLY A 274 -22.16 -9.93 26.39
C GLY A 274 -21.41 -10.01 27.70
N TYR A 275 -22.17 -10.33 28.74
CA TYR A 275 -21.70 -10.36 30.12
C TYR A 275 -22.23 -11.61 30.86
N PHE A 276 -21.43 -12.12 31.81
CA PHE A 276 -21.88 -13.07 32.81
C PHE A 276 -21.99 -12.40 34.18
N VAL A 277 -23.08 -12.69 34.86
CA VAL A 277 -23.36 -12.23 36.21
C VAL A 277 -23.04 -13.34 37.22
N TYR A 278 -22.30 -13.02 38.25
CA TYR A 278 -21.93 -13.92 39.34
C TYR A 278 -22.48 -13.38 40.65
N ARG A 279 -23.12 -14.23 41.43
CA ARG A 279 -23.73 -13.90 42.71
C ARG A 279 -23.13 -14.73 43.84
N SER A 280 -22.86 -14.12 44.98
CA SER A 280 -22.57 -14.73 46.27
C SER A 280 -23.67 -14.34 47.25
N ILE A 281 -24.05 -15.25 48.15
CA ILE A 281 -25.06 -15.06 49.20
C ILE A 281 -24.37 -15.25 50.53
N ASN A 282 -24.49 -14.26 51.44
CA ASN A 282 -23.96 -14.34 52.82
C ASN A 282 -22.52 -14.85 52.88
N ASP A 283 -21.61 -14.25 52.09
CA ASP A 283 -20.18 -14.60 51.96
C ASP A 283 -19.88 -16.01 51.39
N GLY A 284 -20.88 -16.66 50.77
CA GLY A 284 -20.71 -17.92 50.06
C GLY A 284 -19.90 -17.79 48.75
N ALA A 285 -19.70 -18.92 48.08
CA ALA A 285 -19.03 -18.92 46.80
C ALA A 285 -19.83 -18.16 45.72
N TYR A 286 -19.13 -17.52 44.79
CA TYR A 286 -19.76 -16.90 43.63
C TYR A 286 -20.24 -17.97 42.65
N VAL A 287 -21.50 -17.90 42.28
CA VAL A 287 -22.16 -18.78 41.31
C VAL A 287 -22.69 -17.96 40.16
N ARG A 288 -22.44 -18.39 38.93
CA ARG A 288 -22.95 -17.77 37.72
C ARG A 288 -24.47 -17.81 37.69
N GLN A 289 -25.10 -16.69 37.36
CA GLN A 289 -26.53 -16.52 37.29
C GLN A 289 -27.01 -16.57 35.83
N GLY A 290 -27.63 -17.68 35.45
CA GLY A 290 -28.25 -17.83 34.14
C GLY A 290 -27.29 -17.74 32.94
N ASP A 291 -27.88 -17.37 31.81
CA ASP A 291 -27.20 -17.23 30.53
C ASP A 291 -26.51 -15.85 30.37
N MET A 292 -25.77 -15.69 29.28
CA MET A 292 -25.10 -14.44 28.93
C MET A 292 -26.14 -13.35 28.67
N VAL A 293 -25.92 -12.16 29.23
CA VAL A 293 -26.75 -10.96 28.99
C VAL A 293 -26.06 -9.99 28.03
N ASN A 294 -26.81 -9.43 27.10
CA ASN A 294 -26.26 -8.55 26.06
C ASN A 294 -26.29 -7.06 26.43
N LEU A 295 -27.07 -6.73 27.47
CA LEU A 295 -27.18 -5.36 27.99
C LEU A 295 -26.36 -5.20 29.26
N PRO A 296 -25.85 -4.02 29.59
CA PRO A 296 -25.09 -3.76 30.80
C PRO A 296 -26.03 -3.59 32.02
N ALA A 297 -26.99 -4.49 32.12
CA ALA A 297 -28.00 -4.52 33.21
C ALA A 297 -28.52 -5.93 33.40
N TYR A 298 -28.93 -6.26 34.64
CA TYR A 298 -29.52 -7.53 35.00
C TYR A 298 -30.45 -7.39 36.20
N SER A 299 -31.63 -8.04 36.16
CA SER A 299 -32.59 -8.09 37.26
C SER A 299 -32.55 -9.48 37.90
N ASP A 300 -32.14 -9.56 39.17
CA ASP A 300 -32.14 -10.79 39.92
C ASP A 300 -33.43 -10.91 40.75
N HIS A 301 -34.34 -11.76 40.30
CA HIS A 301 -35.59 -12.07 40.95
C HIS A 301 -35.49 -13.29 41.92
N ALA A 302 -34.33 -13.97 41.92
CA ALA A 302 -34.12 -15.11 42.78
C ALA A 302 -33.47 -14.70 44.12
N VAL A 303 -34.05 -13.70 44.77
CA VAL A 303 -33.54 -13.09 46.01
C VAL A 303 -34.55 -13.23 47.15
N GLU A 304 -34.05 -13.28 48.38
CA GLU A 304 -34.84 -13.43 49.59
C GLU A 304 -34.46 -12.34 50.59
N HIS A 305 -35.45 -11.76 51.27
CA HIS A 305 -35.21 -10.74 52.29
C HIS A 305 -34.39 -11.29 53.48
N GLY A 306 -33.59 -10.43 54.09
CA GLY A 306 -32.73 -10.77 55.23
C GLY A 306 -31.39 -11.42 54.84
N LYS A 307 -31.05 -11.44 53.53
CA LYS A 307 -29.78 -11.92 53.06
C LYS A 307 -28.93 -10.79 52.46
N THR A 308 -27.62 -10.97 52.51
CA THR A 308 -26.66 -10.07 51.85
C THR A 308 -26.17 -10.71 50.55
N TYR A 309 -26.24 -9.98 49.46
CA TYR A 309 -25.84 -10.41 48.12
C TYR A 309 -24.64 -9.63 47.65
N ARG A 310 -23.71 -10.31 46.98
CA ARG A 310 -22.57 -9.71 46.29
C ARG A 310 -22.56 -10.13 44.84
N TYR A 311 -22.39 -9.18 43.95
CA TYR A 311 -22.36 -9.42 42.50
C TYR A 311 -21.05 -9.03 41.90
N GLN A 312 -20.55 -9.83 40.96
CA GLN A 312 -19.44 -9.56 40.08
C GLN A 312 -19.88 -9.82 38.66
N ILE A 313 -19.30 -9.04 37.71
CA ILE A 313 -19.63 -9.12 36.28
C ILE A 313 -18.36 -9.42 35.53
N SER A 314 -18.39 -10.30 34.52
CA SER A 314 -17.37 -10.45 33.50
C SER A 314 -17.92 -10.08 32.13
N ALA A 315 -17.07 -9.61 31.23
CA ALA A 315 -17.36 -9.37 29.81
C ALA A 315 -16.87 -10.55 28.99
N VAL A 316 -17.58 -10.86 27.91
CA VAL A 316 -17.25 -11.95 26.98
C VAL A 316 -17.32 -11.45 25.56
N ASP A 317 -16.34 -11.78 24.74
CA ASP A 317 -16.31 -11.46 23.30
C ASP A 317 -16.98 -12.55 22.45
N LYS A 318 -17.00 -12.32 21.11
CA LYS A 318 -17.54 -13.27 20.13
C LYS A 318 -16.70 -14.54 19.96
N LYS A 319 -15.46 -14.55 20.46
CA LYS A 319 -14.56 -15.72 20.47
C LYS A 319 -14.62 -16.50 21.78
N ASN A 320 -15.47 -16.08 22.71
CA ASN A 320 -15.63 -16.63 24.07
C ASN A 320 -14.42 -16.38 24.98
N ASN A 321 -13.63 -15.34 24.74
CA ASN A 321 -12.65 -14.89 25.71
C ASN A 321 -13.41 -14.14 26.82
N GLU A 322 -13.29 -14.60 28.06
CA GLU A 322 -13.95 -14.02 29.22
C GLU A 322 -12.96 -13.17 30.03
N SER A 323 -13.34 -11.94 30.37
CA SER A 323 -12.55 -11.07 31.22
C SER A 323 -12.45 -11.57 32.67
N ALA A 324 -11.52 -11.01 33.43
CA ALA A 324 -11.60 -11.12 34.88
C ALA A 324 -12.92 -10.53 35.37
N ARG A 325 -13.37 -10.98 36.56
CA ARG A 325 -14.59 -10.45 37.19
C ARG A 325 -14.35 -9.06 37.76
N SER A 326 -15.36 -8.23 37.74
CA SER A 326 -15.35 -6.88 38.32
C SER A 326 -15.12 -6.90 39.84
N ALA A 327 -14.85 -5.72 40.38
CA ALA A 327 -15.04 -5.53 41.84
C ALA A 327 -16.47 -5.89 42.22
N ALA A 328 -16.65 -6.44 43.45
CA ALA A 328 -17.95 -6.81 43.93
C ALA A 328 -18.82 -5.59 44.29
N SER A 329 -20.07 -5.64 43.91
CA SER A 329 -21.12 -4.74 44.41
C SER A 329 -21.93 -5.50 45.45
N GLU A 330 -21.99 -4.99 46.70
CA GLU A 330 -22.67 -5.60 47.82
C GLU A 330 -23.96 -4.86 48.13
N ILE A 331 -25.01 -5.65 48.50
CA ILE A 331 -26.33 -5.12 48.90
C ILE A 331 -27.00 -6.05 49.87
N ALA A 332 -27.62 -5.49 50.92
CA ALA A 332 -28.56 -6.20 51.79
C ALA A 332 -29.97 -6.10 51.17
N PHE A 333 -30.72 -7.20 51.18
CA PHE A 333 -32.04 -7.27 50.56
C PHE A 333 -33.11 -7.65 51.58
#